data_3c68002bcda15bd41d2a701147305a8d
#
_entry.id   3c68002bcda15bd41d2a701147305a8d
#
_cell.length_a   1.000
_cell.length_b   1.000
_cell.length_c   1.000
_cell.angle_alpha   90.00
_cell.angle_beta   90.00
_cell.angle_gamma   90.00
#
_symmetry.space_group_name_H-M   'P 1'
#
loop_
_entity.id
_entity.type
_entity.pdbx_description
1 polymer ?
#
loop_
_entity_poly.entity_id
_entity_poly.type
_entity_poly.pdbx_seq_one_letter_code
_entity_poly.pdbx_strand_id
1 'polypeptide(L)'
;MKKIISLSICLLSLVSFSQQTPQRNLYGYNKYAINPAYAGASGCTQINFSHLNQWLKVEGAPLTNMISANGLIGKSMGVGGQVLVDQIGMIQQVSAMGSFSYGLSIGKSHNIRLGASIGYNQYRIDASDAIAFENGDPIIEGGEQAGGTVNSNIGILYQWKNLELSIGSQQLIQSTSNMSFAGIDGFGLRRHLNGLIAYNQKIGDNWMLTPSIYTKGTNNGYQLDINADATYKKYIFGGLGYRTSVGMIARAGIQVQDLFFIGYAYETPMSNIASYSSGSHEIILGIKFCKKKPKTTPEIVETKKEALDTTNNALRNEEIAEIPAMDTIVITRVDTVYIEATMEEIREVKEIQAEKKDFIPIEKNVLFEFDKAVVQKGSFGALESIVNILNAKSELKISLKGHTDAKGPENYNVMLSKNRVSAVQDFLLSNGISAERIIIEALGEKVPIADNSSSEGRKLNRRVEVRFIEK
;
A
#
# COMPACT_ATOMS: atom_id res chain seq x y z
N MET A 1 -26.16 29.62 -5.89
CA MET A 1 -25.19 28.98 -4.97
C MET A 1 -25.76 27.83 -4.14
N LYS A 2 -26.96 27.95 -3.51
CA LYS A 2 -27.56 26.84 -2.72
C LYS A 2 -27.87 25.57 -3.52
N LYS A 3 -28.23 25.64 -4.80
CA LYS A 3 -28.54 24.47 -5.66
C LYS A 3 -27.31 23.72 -6.17
N ILE A 4 -26.12 24.35 -6.21
CA ILE A 4 -24.86 23.70 -6.63
C ILE A 4 -24.28 22.87 -5.49
N ILE A 5 -24.44 23.34 -4.24
CA ILE A 5 -23.99 22.61 -3.05
C ILE A 5 -24.82 21.33 -2.83
N SER A 6 -26.12 21.37 -3.16
CA SER A 6 -27.01 20.20 -3.03
C SER A 6 -26.71 19.10 -4.05
N LEU A 7 -26.21 19.44 -5.25
CA LEU A 7 -25.85 18.47 -6.27
C LEU A 7 -24.50 17.80 -6.02
N SER A 8 -23.56 18.48 -5.35
CA SER A 8 -22.27 17.93 -4.99
C SER A 8 -22.33 16.91 -3.83
N ILE A 9 -23.37 16.94 -3.01
CA ILE A 9 -23.58 16.01 -1.90
C ILE A 9 -24.23 14.69 -2.39
N CYS A 10 -25.02 14.72 -3.47
CA CYS A 10 -25.63 13.51 -4.04
C CYS A 10 -24.67 12.60 -4.84
N LEU A 11 -23.50 13.08 -5.23
CA LEU A 11 -22.51 12.30 -6.00
C LEU A 11 -21.54 11.48 -5.12
N LEU A 12 -21.70 11.50 -3.79
CA LEU A 12 -20.92 10.70 -2.83
C LEU A 12 -21.56 9.36 -2.47
N SER A 13 -22.54 8.90 -3.22
CA SER A 13 -23.26 7.66 -2.93
C SER A 13 -22.65 6.45 -3.60
N LEU A 14 -22.13 5.53 -2.76
CA LEU A 14 -22.30 4.09 -2.86
C LEU A 14 -21.40 3.33 -3.83
N VAL A 15 -20.14 3.20 -3.45
CA VAL A 15 -19.41 1.99 -3.82
C VAL A 15 -18.76 1.43 -2.56
N SER A 16 -19.37 0.42 -1.96
CA SER A 16 -18.78 -0.34 -0.85
C SER A 16 -17.71 -1.24 -1.41
N PHE A 17 -16.44 -0.89 -1.19
CA PHE A 17 -15.31 -1.74 -1.56
C PHE A 17 -14.69 -2.35 -0.32
N SER A 18 -14.51 -3.66 -0.34
CA SER A 18 -13.79 -4.38 0.71
C SER A 18 -12.33 -3.93 0.76
N GLN A 19 -11.88 -3.44 1.91
CA GLN A 19 -10.49 -3.07 2.16
C GLN A 19 -9.72 -4.28 2.68
N GLN A 20 -8.54 -4.55 2.10
CA GLN A 20 -7.69 -5.68 2.50
C GLN A 20 -6.74 -5.37 3.66
N THR A 21 -6.64 -4.12 4.09
CA THR A 21 -5.77 -3.73 5.21
C THR A 21 -6.62 -3.31 6.41
N PRO A 22 -6.28 -3.79 7.64
CA PRO A 22 -7.03 -3.46 8.84
C PRO A 22 -7.21 -1.96 9.04
N GLN A 23 -8.40 -1.56 9.49
CA GLN A 23 -8.71 -0.16 9.81
C GLN A 23 -8.32 0.10 11.26
N ARG A 24 -7.42 1.05 11.48
CA ARG A 24 -6.95 1.43 12.82
C ARG A 24 -7.53 2.78 13.21
N ASN A 25 -7.83 2.95 14.49
CA ASN A 25 -8.37 4.18 15.05
C ASN A 25 -7.31 5.01 15.78
N LEU A 26 -6.26 4.31 16.30
CA LEU A 26 -5.14 4.89 17.04
C LEU A 26 -3.86 5.08 16.19
N TYR A 27 -3.98 5.11 14.85
CA TYR A 27 -2.83 5.29 13.95
C TYR A 27 -2.05 6.60 14.19
N GLY A 28 -2.69 7.65 14.70
CA GLY A 28 -2.04 8.91 15.07
C GLY A 28 -0.95 8.74 16.15
N TYR A 29 -1.08 7.71 17.00
CA TYR A 29 -0.14 7.37 18.07
C TYR A 29 0.89 6.31 17.67
N ASN A 30 0.64 5.59 16.56
CA ASN A 30 1.58 4.65 15.93
C ASN A 30 1.62 4.88 14.42
N LYS A 31 2.12 6.02 13.98
CA LYS A 31 2.20 6.40 12.56
C LYS A 31 3.13 5.49 11.74
N TYR A 32 4.09 4.82 12.40
CA TYR A 32 4.95 3.83 11.75
C TYR A 32 4.14 2.68 11.13
N ALA A 33 3.03 2.31 11.74
CA ALA A 33 2.17 1.24 11.22
C ALA A 33 1.50 1.57 9.87
N ILE A 34 1.38 2.84 9.52
CA ILE A 34 0.75 3.28 8.26
C ILE A 34 1.76 3.70 7.19
N ASN A 35 2.98 4.09 7.58
CA ASN A 35 3.99 4.55 6.63
C ASN A 35 5.41 4.27 7.15
N PRO A 36 6.26 3.53 6.43
CA PRO A 36 7.62 3.18 6.86
C PRO A 36 8.56 4.40 7.02
N ALA A 37 8.24 5.55 6.41
CA ALA A 37 9.01 6.77 6.59
C ALA A 37 8.98 7.30 8.04
N TYR A 38 8.04 6.86 8.88
CA TYR A 38 8.02 7.20 10.30
C TYR A 38 9.02 6.40 11.13
N ALA A 39 9.67 5.37 10.61
CA ALA A 39 10.70 4.65 11.35
C ALA A 39 11.81 5.62 11.79
N GLY A 40 12.04 5.73 13.10
CA GLY A 40 13.01 6.64 13.69
C GLY A 40 12.69 8.13 13.57
N ALA A 41 11.57 8.55 12.98
CA ALA A 41 11.22 9.98 12.79
C ALA A 41 11.05 10.74 14.12
N SER A 42 10.64 10.06 15.17
CA SER A 42 10.48 10.65 16.51
C SER A 42 11.81 10.91 17.22
N GLY A 43 12.93 10.36 16.73
CA GLY A 43 14.22 10.36 17.40
C GLY A 43 14.31 9.42 18.63
N CYS A 44 13.22 8.74 18.97
CA CYS A 44 13.11 7.79 20.09
C CYS A 44 12.96 6.38 19.54
N THR A 45 13.37 5.38 20.30
CA THR A 45 12.95 4.00 20.07
C THR A 45 11.55 3.82 20.64
N GLN A 46 10.63 3.29 19.83
CA GLN A 46 9.23 3.06 20.20
C GLN A 46 8.90 1.59 19.99
N ILE A 47 8.21 1.01 20.97
CA ILE A 47 7.61 -0.32 20.89
C ILE A 47 6.13 -0.17 21.17
N ASN A 48 5.29 -0.68 20.29
CA ASN A 48 3.84 -0.56 20.43
C ASN A 48 3.20 -1.93 20.26
N PHE A 49 2.21 -2.20 21.10
CA PHE A 49 1.25 -3.28 20.93
C PHE A 49 -0.13 -2.69 20.73
N SER A 50 -0.89 -3.16 19.76
CA SER A 50 -2.29 -2.78 19.59
C SER A 50 -3.19 -4.00 19.39
N HIS A 51 -4.37 -3.91 19.99
CA HIS A 51 -5.45 -4.87 19.89
C HIS A 51 -6.69 -4.16 19.41
N LEU A 52 -7.24 -4.58 18.29
CA LEU A 52 -8.43 -4.01 17.66
C LEU A 52 -9.47 -5.11 17.48
N ASN A 53 -10.62 -4.92 18.08
CA ASN A 53 -11.80 -5.74 17.88
C ASN A 53 -12.86 -4.90 17.15
N GLN A 54 -13.08 -5.22 15.88
CA GLN A 54 -14.04 -4.50 15.05
C GLN A 54 -15.43 -5.15 15.18
N TRP A 55 -16.46 -4.33 15.08
CA TRP A 55 -17.87 -4.77 15.01
C TRP A 55 -18.26 -5.76 16.11
N LEU A 56 -17.98 -5.42 17.36
CA LEU A 56 -18.26 -6.28 18.51
C LEU A 56 -19.72 -6.78 18.48
N LYS A 57 -19.94 -8.04 18.81
CA LYS A 57 -21.16 -8.86 18.72
C LYS A 57 -21.47 -9.43 17.33
N VAL A 58 -20.72 -9.09 16.29
CA VAL A 58 -20.84 -9.76 14.99
C VAL A 58 -19.93 -11.00 15.02
N GLU A 59 -20.49 -12.16 14.76
CA GLU A 59 -19.74 -13.41 14.68
C GLU A 59 -18.77 -13.38 13.50
N GLY A 60 -17.53 -13.83 13.72
CA GLY A 60 -16.47 -13.76 12.71
C GLY A 60 -15.96 -12.36 12.38
N ALA A 61 -16.31 -11.34 13.18
CA ALA A 61 -15.84 -9.97 12.99
C ALA A 61 -14.31 -9.86 13.09
N PRO A 62 -13.68 -8.87 12.41
CA PRO A 62 -12.23 -8.73 12.39
C PRO A 62 -11.62 -8.52 13.77
N LEU A 63 -10.58 -9.30 14.07
CA LEU A 63 -9.77 -9.21 15.28
C LEU A 63 -8.31 -9.03 14.88
N THR A 64 -7.77 -7.83 15.11
CA THR A 64 -6.40 -7.49 14.70
C THR A 64 -5.49 -7.28 15.89
N ASN A 65 -4.38 -8.00 15.96
CA ASN A 65 -3.29 -7.78 16.89
C ASN A 65 -2.06 -7.33 16.15
N MET A 66 -1.34 -6.34 16.68
CA MET A 66 -0.07 -5.90 16.10
C MET A 66 0.94 -5.55 17.17
N ILE A 67 2.16 -6.00 16.95
CA ILE A 67 3.35 -5.50 17.63
C ILE A 67 4.24 -4.79 16.63
N SER A 68 4.77 -3.63 17.00
CA SER A 68 5.72 -2.89 16.17
C SER A 68 6.81 -2.26 17.02
N ALA A 69 8.02 -2.22 16.47
CA ALA A 69 9.15 -1.53 17.07
C ALA A 69 9.86 -0.71 16.00
N ASN A 70 10.24 0.53 16.33
CA ASN A 70 11.04 1.35 15.43
C ASN A 70 11.93 2.30 16.22
N GLY A 71 13.03 2.71 15.61
CA GLY A 71 13.96 3.63 16.26
C GLY A 71 14.95 4.26 15.31
N LEU A 72 15.64 5.30 15.79
CA LEU A 72 16.66 6.02 15.06
C LEU A 72 18.04 5.38 15.30
N ILE A 73 18.76 5.06 14.22
CA ILE A 73 20.15 4.62 14.23
C ILE A 73 21.02 5.76 13.73
N GLY A 74 22.00 6.19 14.52
CA GLY A 74 22.83 7.35 14.20
C GLY A 74 22.03 8.63 14.20
N LYS A 75 22.20 9.47 13.17
CA LYS A 75 21.55 10.79 13.04
C LYS A 75 20.38 10.82 12.06
N SER A 76 20.41 9.96 11.05
CA SER A 76 19.51 10.05 9.90
C SER A 76 18.77 8.75 9.58
N MET A 77 19.35 7.60 9.91
CA MET A 77 18.79 6.29 9.57
C MET A 77 17.74 5.85 10.60
N GLY A 78 16.61 5.36 10.12
CA GLY A 78 15.59 4.73 10.95
C GLY A 78 15.42 3.28 10.54
N VAL A 79 15.20 2.42 11.53
CA VAL A 79 14.86 1.02 11.32
C VAL A 79 13.60 0.68 12.10
N GLY A 80 12.91 -0.34 11.66
CA GLY A 80 11.73 -0.84 12.36
C GLY A 80 11.33 -2.22 11.90
N GLY A 81 10.48 -2.84 12.70
CA GLY A 81 9.84 -4.11 12.41
C GLY A 81 8.43 -4.11 12.93
N GLN A 82 7.55 -4.87 12.27
CA GLN A 82 6.17 -5.08 12.73
C GLN A 82 5.72 -6.50 12.40
N VAL A 83 4.92 -7.04 13.29
CA VAL A 83 4.18 -8.27 13.10
C VAL A 83 2.70 -7.97 13.36
N LEU A 84 1.87 -8.42 12.46
CA LEU A 84 0.42 -8.26 12.51
C LEU A 84 -0.23 -9.63 12.37
N VAL A 85 -1.21 -9.90 13.20
CA VAL A 85 -2.11 -11.05 13.09
C VAL A 85 -3.52 -10.51 12.96
N ASP A 86 -4.18 -10.83 11.90
CA ASP A 86 -5.56 -10.42 11.60
C ASP A 86 -6.40 -11.65 11.32
N GLN A 87 -7.54 -11.74 11.99
CA GLN A 87 -8.48 -12.85 11.83
C GLN A 87 -9.85 -12.30 11.45
N ILE A 88 -10.40 -12.81 10.35
CA ILE A 88 -11.73 -12.42 9.83
C ILE A 88 -12.48 -13.71 9.47
N GLY A 89 -13.43 -14.09 10.29
CA GLY A 89 -14.12 -15.37 10.14
C GLY A 89 -13.11 -16.52 10.18
N MET A 90 -13.10 -17.33 9.13
CA MET A 90 -12.22 -18.48 8.94
C MET A 90 -10.83 -18.09 8.38
N ILE A 91 -10.64 -16.83 7.98
CA ILE A 91 -9.39 -16.37 7.37
C ILE A 91 -8.50 -15.76 8.45
N GLN A 92 -7.27 -16.26 8.57
CA GLN A 92 -6.23 -15.67 9.37
C GLN A 92 -5.11 -15.16 8.46
N GLN A 93 -4.67 -13.93 8.70
CA GLN A 93 -3.49 -13.36 8.07
C GLN A 93 -2.42 -13.10 9.12
N VAL A 94 -1.20 -13.56 8.87
CA VAL A 94 0.01 -13.19 9.63
C VAL A 94 0.93 -12.42 8.70
N SER A 95 1.31 -11.21 9.09
CA SER A 95 2.22 -10.35 8.33
C SER A 95 3.43 -10.00 9.17
N ALA A 96 4.64 -10.21 8.65
CA ALA A 96 5.89 -9.77 9.28
C ALA A 96 6.67 -8.89 8.30
N MET A 97 7.07 -7.69 8.74
CA MET A 97 7.74 -6.71 7.89
C MET A 97 8.92 -6.06 8.61
N GLY A 98 10.03 -5.90 7.89
CA GLY A 98 11.18 -5.08 8.26
C GLY A 98 11.19 -3.77 7.48
N SER A 99 11.63 -2.68 8.10
CA SER A 99 11.63 -1.36 7.50
C SER A 99 12.95 -0.62 7.68
N PHE A 100 13.30 0.14 6.68
CA PHE A 100 14.40 1.10 6.71
C PHE A 100 13.91 2.46 6.27
N SER A 101 14.42 3.52 6.89
CA SER A 101 14.17 4.89 6.47
C SER A 101 15.42 5.76 6.55
N TYR A 102 15.46 6.80 5.73
CA TYR A 102 16.54 7.77 5.74
C TYR A 102 15.98 9.20 5.77
N GLY A 103 16.42 9.99 6.73
CA GLY A 103 15.98 11.36 6.97
C GLY A 103 17.03 12.37 6.55
N LEU A 104 16.59 13.39 5.81
CA LEU A 104 17.36 14.54 5.37
C LEU A 104 16.80 15.80 6.02
N SER A 105 17.64 16.58 6.68
CA SER A 105 17.29 17.90 7.21
C SER A 105 17.80 18.98 6.25
N ILE A 106 16.90 19.81 5.76
CA ILE A 106 17.19 20.92 4.84
C ILE A 106 17.03 22.22 5.60
N GLY A 107 18.13 22.92 5.85
CA GLY A 107 18.13 24.08 6.72
C GLY A 107 17.74 23.74 8.16
N LYS A 108 17.11 24.71 8.89
CA LYS A 108 16.81 24.57 10.32
C LYS A 108 15.42 23.96 10.61
N SER A 109 14.54 23.88 9.65
CA SER A 109 13.12 23.57 9.92
C SER A 109 12.47 22.57 8.98
N HIS A 110 13.12 22.16 7.89
CA HIS A 110 12.57 21.20 6.93
C HIS A 110 13.22 19.84 7.11
N ASN A 111 12.40 18.82 7.29
CA ASN A 111 12.84 17.44 7.36
C ASN A 111 12.07 16.61 6.32
N ILE A 112 12.78 15.90 5.49
CA ILE A 112 12.23 14.92 4.55
C ILE A 112 12.75 13.56 4.96
N ARG A 113 11.89 12.58 5.03
CA ARG A 113 12.28 11.19 5.31
C ARG A 113 11.65 10.26 4.29
N LEU A 114 12.46 9.42 3.69
CA LEU A 114 12.03 8.34 2.81
C LEU A 114 12.07 7.03 3.58
N GLY A 115 11.10 6.16 3.36
CA GLY A 115 11.03 4.86 4.02
C GLY A 115 10.58 3.77 3.07
N ALA A 116 11.13 2.59 3.28
CA ALA A 116 10.71 1.37 2.60
C ALA A 116 10.60 0.22 3.59
N SER A 117 9.71 -0.70 3.32
CA SER A 117 9.62 -1.96 4.06
C SER A 117 9.37 -3.12 3.11
N ILE A 118 9.88 -4.28 3.54
CA ILE A 118 9.68 -5.56 2.87
C ILE A 118 9.32 -6.60 3.92
N GLY A 119 8.52 -7.56 3.54
CA GLY A 119 8.08 -8.62 4.42
C GLY A 119 7.28 -9.68 3.70
N TYR A 120 6.61 -10.49 4.49
CA TYR A 120 5.85 -11.64 4.02
C TYR A 120 4.48 -11.67 4.72
N ASN A 121 3.44 -11.94 3.93
CA ASN A 121 2.10 -12.20 4.41
C ASN A 121 1.78 -13.67 4.21
N GLN A 122 1.42 -14.34 5.28
CA GLN A 122 0.87 -15.70 5.25
C GLN A 122 -0.63 -15.61 5.49
N TYR A 123 -1.38 -16.29 4.67
CA TYR A 123 -2.83 -16.46 4.81
C TYR A 123 -3.12 -17.92 5.13
N ARG A 124 -4.04 -18.14 6.05
CA ARG A 124 -4.54 -19.45 6.46
C ARG A 124 -6.06 -19.37 6.42
N ILE A 125 -6.70 -20.38 5.88
CA ILE A 125 -8.14 -20.60 5.99
C ILE A 125 -8.34 -21.91 6.70
N ASP A 126 -9.08 -21.85 7.80
CA ASP A 126 -9.50 -23.01 8.57
C ASP A 126 -10.99 -23.19 8.37
N ALA A 127 -11.35 -24.19 7.57
CA ALA A 127 -12.72 -24.54 7.28
C ALA A 127 -13.23 -25.75 8.10
N SER A 128 -12.48 -26.19 9.11
CA SER A 128 -12.80 -27.39 9.89
C SER A 128 -14.14 -27.31 10.62
N ASP A 129 -14.55 -26.11 11.04
CA ASP A 129 -15.82 -25.86 11.72
C ASP A 129 -16.95 -25.40 10.76
N ALA A 130 -16.67 -25.33 9.46
CA ALA A 130 -17.64 -24.87 8.48
C ALA A 130 -18.67 -25.95 8.18
N ILE A 131 -19.93 -25.53 8.09
CA ILE A 131 -21.03 -26.41 7.71
C ILE A 131 -21.27 -26.25 6.19
N ALA A 132 -21.03 -27.31 5.44
CA ALA A 132 -21.31 -27.34 4.02
C ALA A 132 -22.81 -27.30 3.75
N PHE A 133 -23.26 -26.45 2.84
CA PHE A 133 -24.62 -26.49 2.32
C PHE A 133 -24.84 -27.72 1.41
N GLU A 134 -23.78 -28.11 0.66
CA GLU A 134 -23.75 -29.30 -0.18
C GLU A 134 -22.58 -30.20 0.22
N ASN A 135 -22.82 -31.52 0.29
CA ASN A 135 -21.77 -32.49 0.53
C ASN A 135 -20.77 -32.49 -0.64
N GLY A 136 -19.47 -32.53 -0.33
CA GLY A 136 -18.42 -32.55 -1.35
C GLY A 136 -17.91 -31.15 -1.75
N ASP A 137 -18.15 -30.10 -0.95
CA ASP A 137 -17.53 -28.79 -1.18
C ASP A 137 -16.01 -28.89 -0.97
N PRO A 138 -15.19 -28.72 -2.02
CA PRO A 138 -13.74 -28.92 -1.92
C PRO A 138 -13.03 -27.94 -0.98
N ILE A 139 -13.66 -26.80 -0.65
CA ILE A 139 -13.12 -25.84 0.32
C ILE A 139 -13.22 -26.38 1.74
N ILE A 140 -14.33 -27.04 2.05
CA ILE A 140 -14.60 -27.60 3.37
C ILE A 140 -13.91 -28.95 3.54
N GLU A 141 -13.97 -29.81 2.52
CA GLU A 141 -13.29 -31.13 2.54
C GLU A 141 -11.77 -30.99 2.50
N GLY A 142 -11.24 -29.87 2.00
CA GLY A 142 -9.81 -29.58 1.96
C GLY A 142 -9.20 -29.25 3.33
N GLY A 143 -10.01 -29.05 4.38
CA GLY A 143 -9.57 -28.72 5.73
C GLY A 143 -8.81 -27.38 5.79
N GLU A 144 -7.68 -27.37 6.51
CA GLU A 144 -6.82 -26.20 6.65
C GLU A 144 -5.97 -25.98 5.39
N GLN A 145 -6.01 -24.77 4.85
CA GLN A 145 -5.18 -24.37 3.71
C GLN A 145 -4.37 -23.11 4.05
N ALA A 146 -3.12 -23.08 3.63
CA ALA A 146 -2.25 -21.97 3.87
C ALA A 146 -1.46 -21.59 2.60
N GLY A 147 -1.21 -20.31 2.44
CA GLY A 147 -0.39 -19.79 1.37
C GLY A 147 0.14 -18.40 1.75
N GLY A 148 1.11 -17.92 1.00
CA GLY A 148 1.68 -16.63 1.35
C GLY A 148 2.25 -15.87 0.16
N THR A 149 2.63 -14.62 0.42
CA THR A 149 3.12 -13.73 -0.61
C THR A 149 4.02 -12.64 -0.03
N VAL A 150 4.95 -12.17 -0.84
CA VAL A 150 5.82 -11.04 -0.48
C VAL A 150 5.00 -9.77 -0.42
N ASN A 151 5.24 -8.95 0.58
CA ASN A 151 4.64 -7.64 0.78
C ASN A 151 5.70 -6.56 0.87
N SER A 152 5.42 -5.37 0.32
CA SER A 152 6.32 -4.24 0.40
C SER A 152 5.55 -2.93 0.51
N ASN A 153 6.12 -1.97 1.25
CA ASN A 153 5.57 -0.62 1.40
C ASN A 153 6.65 0.41 1.13
N ILE A 154 6.25 1.58 0.66
CA ILE A 154 7.11 2.76 0.55
C ILE A 154 6.39 3.96 1.15
N GLY A 155 7.16 4.97 1.52
CA GLY A 155 6.57 6.22 2.00
C GLY A 155 7.54 7.38 2.06
N ILE A 156 6.93 8.56 2.11
CA ILE A 156 7.59 9.84 2.25
C ILE A 156 6.94 10.57 3.42
N LEU A 157 7.75 11.18 4.25
CA LEU A 157 7.35 12.06 5.34
C LEU A 157 8.05 13.40 5.16
N TYR A 158 7.29 14.47 5.14
CA TYR A 158 7.79 15.84 5.17
C TYR A 158 7.30 16.54 6.42
N GLN A 159 8.22 17.17 7.14
CA GLN A 159 7.91 17.94 8.35
C GLN A 159 8.49 19.35 8.23
N TRP A 160 7.66 20.36 8.44
CA TRP A 160 8.04 21.76 8.44
C TRP A 160 7.41 22.47 9.61
N LYS A 161 8.26 22.86 10.59
CA LYS A 161 7.77 23.45 11.85
C LYS A 161 6.67 22.56 12.49
N ASN A 162 5.43 23.03 12.48
CA ASN A 162 4.27 22.34 13.06
C ASN A 162 3.49 21.50 12.05
N LEU A 163 3.78 21.65 10.75
CA LEU A 163 3.12 20.92 9.68
C LEU A 163 3.80 19.58 9.43
N GLU A 164 3.00 18.56 9.27
CA GLU A 164 3.42 17.20 8.90
C GLU A 164 2.61 16.73 7.70
N LEU A 165 3.29 16.31 6.65
CA LEU A 165 2.72 15.72 5.45
C LEU A 165 3.33 14.34 5.24
N SER A 166 2.50 13.35 5.00
CA SER A 166 2.94 11.97 4.78
C SER A 166 2.15 11.36 3.63
N ILE A 167 2.86 10.69 2.73
CA ILE A 167 2.29 9.91 1.64
C ILE A 167 2.96 8.55 1.65
N GLY A 168 2.17 7.49 1.47
CA GLY A 168 2.68 6.14 1.44
C GLY A 168 1.87 5.23 0.52
N SER A 169 2.50 4.14 0.11
CA SER A 169 1.85 3.03 -0.56
C SER A 169 2.11 1.76 0.22
N GLN A 170 1.06 1.08 0.62
CA GLN A 170 1.09 -0.25 1.21
C GLN A 170 0.77 -1.28 0.14
N GLN A 171 1.31 -2.50 0.31
CA GLN A 171 1.13 -3.58 -0.67
C GLN A 171 1.56 -3.14 -2.08
N LEU A 172 2.74 -2.50 -2.18
CA LEU A 172 3.26 -1.92 -3.42
C LEU A 172 3.42 -2.98 -4.52
N ILE A 173 3.92 -4.17 -4.16
CA ILE A 173 3.97 -5.33 -5.03
C ILE A 173 2.61 -6.02 -4.95
N GLN A 174 1.90 -6.01 -6.06
CA GLN A 174 0.60 -6.69 -6.19
C GLN A 174 0.83 -8.17 -6.51
N SER A 175 1.36 -8.89 -5.53
CA SER A 175 1.60 -10.33 -5.66
C SER A 175 0.37 -11.14 -5.27
N THR A 176 0.21 -12.29 -5.88
CA THR A 176 -0.84 -13.25 -5.55
C THR A 176 -0.25 -14.31 -4.63
N SER A 177 -0.98 -14.70 -3.59
CA SER A 177 -0.56 -15.81 -2.75
C SER A 177 -0.64 -17.12 -3.56
N ASN A 178 0.25 -18.04 -3.26
CA ASN A 178 0.25 -19.38 -3.89
C ASN A 178 -0.84 -20.30 -3.32
N MET A 179 -1.81 -19.75 -2.59
CA MET A 179 -2.95 -20.49 -2.07
C MET A 179 -3.92 -20.79 -3.20
N SER A 180 -4.13 -22.06 -3.52
CA SER A 180 -5.05 -22.50 -4.56
C SER A 180 -6.25 -23.19 -3.92
N PHE A 181 -7.42 -22.58 -4.05
CA PHE A 181 -8.69 -23.19 -3.64
C PHE A 181 -9.40 -23.77 -4.84
N ALA A 182 -9.60 -25.07 -4.89
CA ALA A 182 -10.54 -25.72 -5.85
C ALA A 182 -10.60 -25.05 -7.23
N GLY A 183 -9.44 -24.55 -7.73
CA GLY A 183 -9.35 -23.83 -9.00
C GLY A 183 -9.60 -22.32 -8.93
N ILE A 184 -9.69 -21.72 -7.75
CA ILE A 184 -9.70 -20.26 -7.56
C ILE A 184 -8.24 -19.84 -7.38
N ASP A 185 -7.74 -18.97 -8.26
CA ASP A 185 -6.41 -18.37 -8.13
C ASP A 185 -6.30 -17.61 -6.81
N GLY A 186 -5.15 -17.72 -6.17
CA GLY A 186 -4.91 -17.29 -4.81
C GLY A 186 -5.23 -15.83 -4.52
N PHE A 187 -5.18 -15.48 -3.26
CA PHE A 187 -5.46 -14.15 -2.75
C PHE A 187 -4.49 -13.11 -3.32
N GLY A 188 -4.99 -12.19 -4.14
CA GLY A 188 -4.17 -11.12 -4.72
C GLY A 188 -4.12 -9.89 -3.83
N LEU A 189 -2.91 -9.42 -3.50
CA LEU A 189 -2.73 -8.16 -2.79
C LEU A 189 -3.08 -6.97 -3.70
N ARG A 190 -3.85 -6.03 -3.17
CA ARG A 190 -4.16 -4.77 -3.86
C ARG A 190 -3.36 -3.62 -3.24
N ARG A 191 -2.77 -2.79 -4.09
CA ARG A 191 -2.04 -1.59 -3.64
C ARG A 191 -2.99 -0.62 -2.96
N HIS A 192 -2.60 -0.17 -1.76
CA HIS A 192 -3.27 0.88 -1.02
C HIS A 192 -2.40 2.12 -0.98
N LEU A 193 -2.98 3.26 -1.36
CA LEU A 193 -2.38 4.57 -1.16
C LEU A 193 -2.90 5.16 0.14
N ASN A 194 -2.04 5.82 0.90
CA ASN A 194 -2.42 6.56 2.08
C ASN A 194 -1.75 7.94 2.11
N GLY A 195 -2.42 8.88 2.75
CA GLY A 195 -1.91 10.24 2.96
C GLY A 195 -2.35 10.78 4.32
N LEU A 196 -1.47 11.49 4.99
CA LEU A 196 -1.75 12.16 6.26
C LEU A 196 -1.28 13.61 6.18
N ILE A 197 -2.15 14.53 6.57
CA ILE A 197 -1.84 15.93 6.83
C ILE A 197 -2.17 16.19 8.30
N ALA A 198 -1.22 16.68 9.08
CA ALA A 198 -1.42 17.01 10.47
C ALA A 198 -0.75 18.34 10.81
N TYR A 199 -1.37 19.12 11.68
CA TYR A 199 -0.84 20.39 12.14
C TYR A 199 -0.83 20.44 13.66
N ASN A 200 0.34 20.62 14.29
CA ASN A 200 0.55 20.64 15.74
C ASN A 200 0.48 22.07 16.27
N GLN A 201 -0.66 22.51 16.75
CA GLN A 201 -0.89 23.84 17.28
C GLN A 201 -0.76 23.85 18.81
N LYS A 202 0.21 24.59 19.32
CA LYS A 202 0.28 24.89 20.75
C LYS A 202 -0.77 25.93 21.13
N ILE A 203 -1.51 25.68 22.20
CA ILE A 203 -2.50 26.57 22.78
C ILE A 203 -2.10 26.81 24.26
N GLY A 204 -1.53 27.99 24.52
CA GLY A 204 -0.89 28.29 25.79
C GLY A 204 0.28 27.33 26.08
N ASP A 205 0.62 27.15 27.36
CA ASP A 205 1.77 26.33 27.77
C ASP A 205 1.45 24.84 27.93
N ASN A 206 0.19 24.48 28.07
CA ASN A 206 -0.23 23.17 28.51
C ASN A 206 -0.89 22.33 27.43
N TRP A 207 -1.46 22.94 26.40
CA TRP A 207 -2.23 22.24 25.39
C TRP A 207 -1.53 22.16 24.05
N MET A 208 -1.63 21.02 23.41
CA MET A 208 -1.32 20.80 22.01
C MET A 208 -2.57 20.30 21.31
N LEU A 209 -3.08 21.04 20.32
CA LEU A 209 -4.16 20.62 19.43
C LEU A 209 -3.55 20.13 18.12
N THR A 210 -4.01 18.98 17.66
CA THR A 210 -3.53 18.35 16.41
C THR A 210 -4.70 18.00 15.50
N PRO A 211 -5.25 18.96 14.73
CA PRO A 211 -6.14 18.63 13.63
C PRO A 211 -5.38 17.82 12.58
N SER A 212 -6.05 16.81 12.02
CA SER A 212 -5.45 16.00 10.96
C SER A 212 -6.50 15.44 10.01
N ILE A 213 -6.05 15.18 8.78
CA ILE A 213 -6.81 14.51 7.73
C ILE A 213 -5.98 13.30 7.31
N TYR A 214 -6.58 12.13 7.35
CA TYR A 214 -5.97 10.89 6.86
C TYR A 214 -6.85 10.29 5.78
N THR A 215 -6.23 9.90 4.68
CA THR A 215 -6.91 9.17 3.60
C THR A 215 -6.21 7.85 3.33
N LYS A 216 -7.01 6.85 3.02
CA LYS A 216 -6.53 5.53 2.60
C LYS A 216 -7.47 4.98 1.52
N GLY A 217 -6.91 4.35 0.50
CA GLY A 217 -7.75 3.80 -0.56
C GLY A 217 -6.99 2.96 -1.58
N THR A 218 -7.77 2.36 -2.45
CA THR A 218 -7.32 1.61 -3.63
C THR A 218 -7.86 2.31 -4.88
N ASN A 219 -7.58 1.78 -6.07
CA ASN A 219 -8.17 2.28 -7.31
C ASN A 219 -9.71 2.27 -7.30
N ASN A 220 -10.32 1.49 -6.41
CA ASN A 220 -11.76 1.26 -6.37
C ASN A 220 -12.50 2.10 -5.33
N GLY A 221 -11.80 2.87 -4.50
CA GLY A 221 -12.42 3.74 -3.50
C GLY A 221 -11.46 4.25 -2.44
N TYR A 222 -11.81 5.39 -1.85
CA TYR A 222 -11.04 6.07 -0.82
C TYR A 222 -11.88 6.26 0.43
N GLN A 223 -11.22 6.13 1.56
CA GLN A 223 -11.71 6.46 2.89
C GLN A 223 -11.02 7.73 3.37
N LEU A 224 -11.77 8.60 4.02
CA LEU A 224 -11.29 9.84 4.59
C LEU A 224 -11.60 9.88 6.08
N ASP A 225 -10.60 10.16 6.91
CA ASP A 225 -10.74 10.42 8.34
C ASP A 225 -10.41 11.88 8.61
N ILE A 226 -11.30 12.61 9.26
CA ILE A 226 -11.08 13.97 9.75
C ILE A 226 -10.99 13.90 11.27
N ASN A 227 -9.89 14.37 11.86
CA ASN A 227 -9.62 14.21 13.29
C ASN A 227 -9.24 15.54 13.93
N ALA A 228 -9.56 15.65 15.22
CA ALA A 228 -9.09 16.69 16.12
C ALA A 228 -8.65 16.02 17.44
N ASP A 229 -7.34 15.90 17.63
CA ASP A 229 -6.73 15.34 18.84
C ASP A 229 -6.13 16.45 19.69
N ALA A 230 -6.26 16.36 21.02
CA ALA A 230 -5.70 17.29 21.98
C ALA A 230 -4.85 16.56 23.01
N THR A 231 -3.72 17.14 23.38
CA THR A 231 -2.83 16.62 24.42
C THR A 231 -2.61 17.67 25.49
N TYR A 232 -2.83 17.31 26.74
CA TYR A 232 -2.63 18.16 27.91
C TYR A 232 -1.33 17.81 28.65
N LYS A 233 -0.43 18.77 28.79
CA LYS A 233 0.87 18.64 29.50
C LYS A 233 1.68 17.40 29.11
N LYS A 234 1.41 16.81 27.95
CA LYS A 234 1.94 15.51 27.47
C LYS A 234 1.55 14.29 28.30
N TYR A 235 0.63 14.43 29.25
CA TYR A 235 0.21 13.32 30.11
C TYR A 235 -1.11 12.69 29.69
N ILE A 236 -2.04 13.51 29.21
CA ILE A 236 -3.37 13.06 28.83
C ILE A 236 -3.58 13.47 27.38
N PHE A 237 -4.09 12.55 26.60
CA PHE A 237 -4.53 12.85 25.24
C PHE A 237 -5.94 12.34 25.01
N GLY A 238 -6.63 13.00 24.11
CA GLY A 238 -7.95 12.58 23.65
C GLY A 238 -8.29 13.26 22.34
N GLY A 239 -9.28 12.77 21.65
CA GLY A 239 -9.68 13.32 20.39
C GLY A 239 -10.96 12.72 19.85
N LEU A 240 -11.50 13.42 18.87
CA LEU A 240 -12.66 12.99 18.10
C LEU A 240 -12.28 12.91 16.63
N GLY A 241 -12.87 11.99 15.93
CA GLY A 241 -12.71 11.83 14.50
C GLY A 241 -14.01 11.40 13.82
N TYR A 242 -14.10 11.67 12.55
CA TYR A 242 -15.13 11.16 11.66
C TYR A 242 -14.50 10.43 10.50
N ARG A 243 -14.93 9.21 10.26
CA ARG A 243 -14.50 8.35 9.16
C ARG A 243 -15.64 8.16 8.18
N THR A 244 -15.40 8.53 6.93
CA THR A 244 -16.41 8.38 5.88
C THR A 244 -16.86 6.92 5.75
N SER A 245 -18.16 6.72 5.57
CA SER A 245 -18.82 5.41 5.41
C SER A 245 -18.71 4.44 6.60
N VAL A 246 -18.11 4.88 7.72
CA VAL A 246 -17.96 4.04 8.91
C VAL A 246 -18.63 4.68 10.14
N GLY A 247 -18.13 5.83 10.63
CA GLY A 247 -18.74 6.49 11.78
C GLY A 247 -17.85 7.47 12.52
N MET A 248 -18.26 7.79 13.76
CA MET A 248 -17.50 8.65 14.66
C MET A 248 -16.49 7.84 15.46
N ILE A 249 -15.34 8.43 15.73
CA ILE A 249 -14.27 7.83 16.51
C ILE A 249 -14.00 8.73 17.71
N ALA A 250 -14.04 8.17 18.91
CA ALA A 250 -13.59 8.83 20.14
C ALA A 250 -12.31 8.17 20.64
N ARG A 251 -11.32 8.98 21.05
CA ARG A 251 -10.01 8.53 21.52
C ARG A 251 -9.71 9.14 22.86
N ALA A 252 -9.10 8.37 23.78
CA ALA A 252 -8.56 8.86 25.03
C ALA A 252 -7.35 8.02 25.43
N GLY A 253 -6.44 8.63 26.21
CA GLY A 253 -5.30 7.89 26.73
C GLY A 253 -4.44 8.72 27.65
N ILE A 254 -3.49 8.06 28.26
CA ILE A 254 -2.52 8.65 29.17
C ILE A 254 -1.10 8.30 28.73
N GLN A 255 -0.17 9.23 28.99
CA GLN A 255 1.26 9.05 28.80
C GLN A 255 1.99 9.34 30.10
N VAL A 256 2.84 8.44 30.55
CA VAL A 256 3.57 8.56 31.80
C VAL A 256 5.06 8.82 31.52
N GLN A 257 5.58 9.95 31.98
CA GLN A 257 7.00 10.32 31.93
C GLN A 257 7.67 10.21 30.54
N ASP A 258 6.94 10.44 29.47
CA ASP A 258 7.41 10.23 28.09
C ASP A 258 7.92 8.79 27.82
N LEU A 259 7.67 7.84 28.74
CA LEU A 259 8.15 6.45 28.66
C LEU A 259 7.04 5.49 28.26
N PHE A 260 5.89 5.53 28.93
CA PHE A 260 4.77 4.64 28.70
C PHE A 260 3.56 5.43 28.23
N PHE A 261 2.79 4.84 27.31
CA PHE A 261 1.46 5.35 27.00
C PHE A 261 0.47 4.20 26.82
N ILE A 262 -0.77 4.47 27.21
CA ILE A 262 -1.92 3.63 26.94
C ILE A 262 -2.99 4.48 26.29
N GLY A 263 -3.57 3.99 25.23
CA GLY A 263 -4.66 4.65 24.52
C GLY A 263 -5.81 3.67 24.23
N TYR A 264 -7.00 4.22 24.20
CA TYR A 264 -8.21 3.53 23.84
C TYR A 264 -8.98 4.34 22.80
N ALA A 265 -9.56 3.65 21.82
CA ALA A 265 -10.48 4.25 20.86
C ALA A 265 -11.75 3.42 20.74
N TYR A 266 -12.85 4.13 20.61
CA TYR A 266 -14.15 3.61 20.30
C TYR A 266 -14.65 4.20 18.99
N GLU A 267 -15.11 3.33 18.07
CA GLU A 267 -15.69 3.72 16.80
C GLU A 267 -17.16 3.29 16.76
N THR A 268 -18.04 4.27 16.58
CA THR A 268 -19.49 4.00 16.46
C THR A 268 -19.79 3.57 15.01
N PRO A 269 -20.49 2.46 14.80
CA PRO A 269 -20.93 2.11 13.45
C PRO A 269 -22.09 3.02 13.03
N MET A 270 -22.01 3.61 11.83
CA MET A 270 -23.08 4.44 11.24
C MET A 270 -23.66 3.84 9.95
N SER A 271 -23.20 2.67 9.56
CA SER A 271 -23.70 1.92 8.41
C SER A 271 -24.75 0.88 8.84
N ASN A 272 -25.28 0.12 7.89
CA ASN A 272 -26.26 -0.95 8.16
C ASN A 272 -25.80 -1.97 9.21
N ILE A 273 -24.48 -2.09 9.47
CA ILE A 273 -23.93 -2.95 10.51
C ILE A 273 -24.24 -2.45 11.93
N ALA A 274 -24.67 -1.20 12.08
CA ALA A 274 -25.03 -0.61 13.38
C ALA A 274 -26.16 -1.40 14.09
N SER A 275 -27.02 -2.07 13.35
CA SER A 275 -28.10 -2.91 13.92
C SER A 275 -27.58 -4.20 14.55
N TYR A 276 -26.38 -4.64 14.19
CA TYR A 276 -25.79 -5.92 14.60
C TYR A 276 -24.55 -5.75 15.48
N SER A 277 -23.90 -4.60 15.44
CA SER A 277 -22.63 -4.34 16.13
C SER A 277 -22.79 -3.27 17.22
N SER A 278 -22.11 -3.47 18.34
CA SER A 278 -21.97 -2.43 19.37
C SER A 278 -20.80 -1.47 19.14
N GLY A 279 -20.16 -1.52 17.98
CA GLY A 279 -19.02 -0.68 17.61
C GLY A 279 -17.69 -1.42 17.59
N SER A 280 -16.61 -0.68 17.31
CA SER A 280 -15.25 -1.20 17.27
C SER A 280 -14.42 -0.61 18.41
N HIS A 281 -13.57 -1.43 19.01
CA HIS A 281 -12.75 -1.07 20.17
C HIS A 281 -11.28 -1.32 19.84
N GLU A 282 -10.42 -0.32 20.05
CA GLU A 282 -8.98 -0.45 19.90
C GLU A 282 -8.26 -0.03 21.17
N ILE A 283 -7.28 -0.82 21.60
CA ILE A 283 -6.36 -0.51 22.69
C ILE A 283 -4.96 -0.46 22.11
N ILE A 284 -4.16 0.53 22.51
CA ILE A 284 -2.74 0.61 22.23
C ILE A 284 -1.95 0.76 23.52
N LEU A 285 -0.87 -0.02 23.63
CA LEU A 285 0.14 0.10 24.67
C LEU A 285 1.45 0.46 23.99
N GLY A 286 2.17 1.44 24.48
CA GLY A 286 3.43 1.85 23.91
C GLY A 286 4.50 2.21 24.94
N ILE A 287 5.75 1.95 24.56
CA ILE A 287 6.94 2.32 25.34
C ILE A 287 7.84 3.14 24.42
N LYS A 288 8.37 4.25 24.95
CA LYS A 288 9.28 5.16 24.26
C LYS A 288 10.58 5.31 25.03
N PHE A 289 11.70 5.06 24.39
CA PHE A 289 13.03 5.31 24.92
C PHE A 289 13.67 6.45 24.14
N CYS A 290 13.69 7.65 24.72
CA CYS A 290 14.27 8.83 24.11
C CYS A 290 15.65 9.12 24.72
N LYS A 291 16.67 9.29 23.88
CA LYS A 291 17.97 9.80 24.35
C LYS A 291 17.75 11.21 24.92
N LYS A 292 18.12 11.42 26.18
CA LYS A 292 18.11 12.76 26.76
C LYS A 292 19.04 13.65 25.92
N LYS A 293 18.52 14.75 25.38
CA LYS A 293 19.39 15.79 24.81
C LYS A 293 20.36 16.20 25.90
N PRO A 294 21.68 16.27 25.64
CA PRO A 294 22.60 16.86 26.60
C PRO A 294 22.04 18.24 26.96
N LYS A 295 21.89 18.53 28.27
CA LYS A 295 21.56 19.88 28.72
C LYS A 295 22.70 20.73 28.19
N THR A 296 22.44 21.59 27.23
CA THR A 296 23.34 22.70 26.92
C THR A 296 23.39 23.51 28.20
N THR A 297 24.47 23.40 28.93
CA THR A 297 24.84 24.38 29.98
C THR A 297 24.80 25.71 29.25
N PRO A 298 24.09 26.73 29.75
CA PRO A 298 24.16 28.03 29.14
C PRO A 298 25.65 28.44 29.19
N GLU A 299 26.25 28.60 28.01
CA GLU A 299 27.52 29.28 27.90
C GLU A 299 27.32 30.66 28.51
N ILE A 300 27.95 30.88 29.65
CA ILE A 300 28.07 32.19 30.25
C ILE A 300 28.91 32.97 29.24
N VAL A 301 28.25 33.77 28.41
CA VAL A 301 28.91 34.78 27.61
C VAL A 301 29.41 35.81 28.59
N GLU A 302 30.66 35.63 29.10
CA GLU A 302 31.41 36.72 29.71
C GLU A 302 31.62 37.78 28.64
N THR A 303 30.81 38.82 28.71
CA THR A 303 31.07 40.07 28.01
C THR A 303 32.31 40.70 28.62
N LYS A 304 33.48 40.35 28.11
CA LYS A 304 34.69 41.15 28.28
C LYS A 304 34.47 42.49 27.58
N LYS A 305 34.20 43.53 28.38
CA LYS A 305 34.38 44.90 27.97
C LYS A 305 35.88 45.10 27.78
N GLU A 306 36.36 45.09 26.55
CA GLU A 306 37.68 45.62 26.24
C GLU A 306 37.64 47.14 26.30
N ALA A 307 38.37 47.66 27.28
CA ALA A 307 38.76 49.03 27.28
C ALA A 307 39.80 49.26 26.17
N LEU A 308 39.47 50.22 25.33
CA LEU A 308 40.35 50.80 24.33
C LEU A 308 41.52 51.44 25.02
N ASP A 309 42.74 51.01 24.80
CA ASP A 309 43.91 51.88 24.95
C ASP A 309 44.95 51.63 23.87
N THR A 310 45.29 52.70 23.24
CA THR A 310 46.27 52.94 22.19
C THR A 310 47.68 52.83 22.71
N THR A 311 48.58 52.10 22.06
CA THR A 311 49.92 52.62 21.76
C THR A 311 50.65 51.77 20.70
N ASN A 312 51.25 52.50 19.86
CA ASN A 312 52.07 52.24 18.68
C ASN A 312 53.27 51.28 18.84
N ASN A 313 53.59 50.71 17.70
CA ASN A 313 54.93 50.52 17.14
C ASN A 313 55.86 49.46 17.73
N ALA A 314 56.24 48.49 16.95
CA ALA A 314 57.53 48.43 16.23
C ALA A 314 58.03 46.99 15.97
N LEU A 315 58.46 46.79 14.75
CA LEU A 315 59.55 45.90 14.31
C LEU A 315 59.29 44.37 14.32
N ARG A 316 59.01 43.77 13.20
CA ARG A 316 59.92 43.29 12.15
C ARG A 316 60.85 42.15 12.58
N ASN A 317 60.69 41.06 11.88
CA ASN A 317 61.64 39.97 11.54
C ASN A 317 61.75 38.73 12.44
N GLU A 318 61.84 37.67 11.69
CA GLU A 318 62.42 36.33 11.97
C GLU A 318 61.42 35.35 12.63
N GLU A 319 61.22 34.16 12.16
CA GLU A 319 61.95 33.17 11.40
C GLU A 319 60.98 32.10 10.94
N ILE A 320 61.11 31.60 9.76
CA ILE A 320 60.40 30.45 9.22
C ILE A 320 60.98 29.22 9.89
N ALA A 321 60.19 28.51 10.73
CA ALA A 321 60.52 27.17 11.18
C ALA A 321 59.69 26.19 10.40
N GLU A 322 60.35 25.27 9.73
CA GLU A 322 59.83 24.17 8.95
C GLU A 322 58.87 23.26 9.76
N ILE A 323 57.68 23.04 9.25
CA ILE A 323 56.76 21.98 9.71
C ILE A 323 57.02 20.73 8.87
N PRO A 324 57.28 19.56 9.49
CA PRO A 324 57.51 18.34 8.76
C PRO A 324 56.26 17.86 8.02
N ALA A 325 56.46 17.41 6.79
CA ALA A 325 55.46 16.88 5.89
C ALA A 325 54.70 15.72 6.54
N MET A 326 53.37 15.86 6.71
CA MET A 326 52.49 14.75 7.00
C MET A 326 52.06 14.11 5.69
N ASP A 327 52.15 12.79 5.68
CA ASP A 327 51.85 11.88 4.59
C ASP A 327 50.57 12.21 3.83
N THR A 328 50.70 12.35 2.53
CA THR A 328 49.60 12.55 1.59
C THR A 328 48.79 11.26 1.50
N ILE A 329 47.56 11.26 2.01
CA ILE A 329 46.62 10.21 1.71
C ILE A 329 46.18 10.38 0.24
N VAL A 330 46.64 9.49 -0.61
CA VAL A 330 46.20 9.42 -2.02
C VAL A 330 44.73 8.93 -2.01
N ILE A 331 43.81 9.85 -2.20
CA ILE A 331 42.42 9.49 -2.54
C ILE A 331 42.43 9.15 -4.01
N THR A 332 42.33 7.86 -4.32
CA THR A 332 42.09 7.39 -5.70
C THR A 332 40.76 7.95 -6.16
N ARG A 333 40.82 8.89 -7.10
CA ARG A 333 39.64 9.40 -7.81
C ARG A 333 38.97 8.24 -8.54
N VAL A 334 37.71 7.97 -8.26
CA VAL A 334 36.85 7.21 -9.13
C VAL A 334 36.53 8.15 -10.30
N ASP A 335 37.11 7.90 -11.46
CA ASP A 335 36.78 8.63 -12.68
C ASP A 335 35.32 8.30 -13.05
N THR A 336 34.46 9.27 -12.81
CA THR A 336 33.11 9.27 -13.36
C THR A 336 33.26 9.71 -14.81
N VAL A 337 33.16 8.78 -15.73
CA VAL A 337 33.12 9.08 -17.17
C VAL A 337 31.79 9.78 -17.46
N TYR A 338 31.80 11.07 -17.60
CA TYR A 338 30.69 11.82 -18.18
C TYR A 338 30.69 11.58 -19.68
N ILE A 339 29.69 10.82 -20.16
CA ILE A 339 29.40 10.76 -21.59
C ILE A 339 28.60 12.02 -21.91
N GLU A 340 29.21 13.00 -22.52
CA GLU A 340 28.50 14.14 -23.12
C GLU A 340 27.73 13.63 -24.34
N ALA A 341 26.45 13.26 -24.16
CA ALA A 341 25.56 13.01 -25.27
C ALA A 341 25.14 14.34 -25.91
N THR A 342 25.28 14.44 -27.22
CA THR A 342 24.79 15.62 -27.94
C THR A 342 23.28 15.73 -27.90
N MET A 343 22.75 16.95 -28.07
CA MET A 343 21.28 17.17 -28.05
C MET A 343 20.56 16.42 -29.19
N GLU A 344 21.30 16.02 -30.22
CA GLU A 344 20.81 15.20 -31.33
C GLU A 344 20.67 13.73 -30.90
N GLU A 345 21.64 13.15 -30.19
CA GLU A 345 21.58 11.79 -29.65
C GLU A 345 20.49 11.65 -28.60
N ILE A 346 20.25 12.69 -27.78
CA ILE A 346 19.13 12.72 -26.80
C ILE A 346 17.77 12.78 -27.52
N ARG A 347 17.67 13.45 -28.67
CA ARG A 347 16.46 13.45 -29.49
C ARG A 347 16.21 12.08 -30.13
N GLU A 348 17.22 11.48 -30.71
CA GLU A 348 17.13 10.15 -31.33
C GLU A 348 16.73 9.08 -30.31
N VAL A 349 17.31 9.09 -29.11
CA VAL A 349 16.91 8.19 -28.02
C VAL A 349 15.47 8.46 -27.54
N LYS A 350 15.03 9.73 -27.50
CA LYS A 350 13.64 10.07 -27.18
C LYS A 350 12.65 9.68 -28.26
N GLU A 351 13.01 9.80 -29.54
CA GLU A 351 12.18 9.34 -30.66
C GLU A 351 12.10 7.81 -30.69
N ILE A 352 13.21 7.10 -30.49
CA ILE A 352 13.22 5.63 -30.38
C ILE A 352 12.43 5.15 -29.15
N GLN A 353 12.44 5.90 -28.03
CA GLN A 353 11.61 5.58 -26.85
C GLN A 353 10.13 5.97 -27.04
N ALA A 354 9.83 6.98 -27.85
CA ALA A 354 8.47 7.34 -28.21
C ALA A 354 7.85 6.33 -29.18
N GLU A 355 8.60 5.84 -30.18
CA GLU A 355 8.16 4.77 -31.07
C GLU A 355 8.02 3.40 -30.37
N LYS A 356 8.78 3.12 -29.31
CA LYS A 356 8.64 1.89 -28.51
C LYS A 356 7.54 1.94 -27.44
N LYS A 357 6.84 3.05 -27.28
CA LYS A 357 5.84 3.22 -26.23
C LYS A 357 4.45 2.68 -26.60
N ASP A 358 4.24 2.30 -27.85
CA ASP A 358 3.04 1.68 -28.32
C ASP A 358 3.35 0.27 -28.81
N PHE A 359 2.98 -0.68 -28.06
CA PHE A 359 2.76 -2.08 -28.36
C PHE A 359 3.40 -3.10 -27.41
N ILE A 360 2.74 -3.34 -26.30
CA ILE A 360 2.79 -4.66 -25.66
C ILE A 360 1.55 -5.40 -26.16
N PRO A 361 1.67 -6.45 -26.95
CA PRO A 361 0.52 -7.31 -27.27
C PRO A 361 0.06 -7.94 -25.97
N ILE A 362 -1.02 -7.41 -25.38
CA ILE A 362 -1.63 -7.99 -24.20
C ILE A 362 -2.40 -9.23 -24.68
N GLU A 363 -1.74 -10.37 -24.66
CA GLU A 363 -2.41 -11.65 -24.82
C GLU A 363 -3.14 -11.96 -23.51
N LYS A 364 -4.45 -12.11 -23.57
CA LYS A 364 -5.28 -12.50 -22.41
C LYS A 364 -6.01 -13.78 -22.76
N ASN A 365 -6.07 -14.70 -21.81
CA ASN A 365 -6.83 -15.92 -21.93
C ASN A 365 -8.13 -15.83 -21.13
N VAL A 366 -9.25 -16.09 -21.77
CA VAL A 366 -10.57 -16.25 -21.15
C VAL A 366 -10.83 -17.73 -20.98
N LEU A 367 -10.93 -18.20 -19.74
CA LEU A 367 -11.08 -19.63 -19.42
C LEU A 367 -12.56 -20.03 -19.37
N PHE A 368 -12.81 -21.30 -19.70
CA PHE A 368 -14.14 -21.88 -19.79
C PHE A 368 -14.31 -23.11 -18.90
N GLU A 369 -15.55 -23.36 -18.49
CA GLU A 369 -15.92 -24.58 -17.79
C GLU A 369 -15.74 -25.82 -18.66
N PHE A 370 -15.61 -26.98 -17.99
CA PHE A 370 -15.50 -28.25 -18.69
C PHE A 370 -16.77 -28.54 -19.49
N ASP A 371 -16.59 -28.93 -20.74
CA ASP A 371 -17.65 -29.31 -21.68
C ASP A 371 -18.75 -28.24 -21.89
N LYS A 372 -18.42 -26.94 -21.61
CA LYS A 372 -19.37 -25.83 -21.76
C LYS A 372 -18.71 -24.63 -22.47
N ALA A 373 -19.56 -23.79 -23.05
CA ALA A 373 -19.21 -22.45 -23.55
C ALA A 373 -19.56 -21.37 -22.51
N VAL A 374 -19.45 -21.70 -21.23
CA VAL A 374 -19.68 -20.78 -20.11
C VAL A 374 -18.35 -20.27 -19.63
N VAL A 375 -18.19 -18.95 -19.62
CA VAL A 375 -16.99 -18.26 -19.14
C VAL A 375 -16.86 -18.47 -17.64
N GLN A 376 -15.68 -18.86 -17.17
CA GLN A 376 -15.40 -18.98 -15.74
C GLN A 376 -15.49 -17.63 -15.06
N LYS A 377 -16.02 -17.58 -13.83
CA LYS A 377 -16.21 -16.34 -13.04
C LYS A 377 -14.93 -15.50 -12.95
N GLY A 378 -13.77 -16.15 -12.79
CA GLY A 378 -12.47 -15.47 -12.72
C GLY A 378 -12.05 -14.75 -14.01
N SER A 379 -12.65 -15.07 -15.16
CA SER A 379 -12.31 -14.44 -16.45
C SER A 379 -13.15 -13.21 -16.79
N PHE A 380 -14.19 -12.88 -16.02
CA PHE A 380 -15.01 -11.68 -16.29
C PHE A 380 -14.24 -10.38 -16.15
N GLY A 381 -13.34 -10.25 -15.14
CA GLY A 381 -12.48 -9.09 -15.02
C GLY A 381 -11.51 -8.90 -16.19
N ALA A 382 -11.10 -9.99 -16.83
CA ALA A 382 -10.31 -9.93 -18.07
C ALA A 382 -11.17 -9.41 -19.23
N LEU A 383 -12.42 -9.88 -19.36
CA LEU A 383 -13.36 -9.41 -20.39
C LEU A 383 -13.69 -7.93 -20.24
N GLU A 384 -13.98 -7.46 -19.03
CA GLU A 384 -14.20 -6.03 -18.75
C GLU A 384 -12.98 -5.18 -19.09
N SER A 385 -11.77 -5.67 -18.76
CA SER A 385 -10.53 -4.99 -19.13
C SER A 385 -10.35 -4.91 -20.66
N ILE A 386 -10.74 -5.93 -21.41
CA ILE A 386 -10.70 -5.95 -22.87
C ILE A 386 -11.68 -4.91 -23.43
N VAL A 387 -12.91 -4.85 -22.93
CA VAL A 387 -13.91 -3.85 -23.31
C VAL A 387 -13.38 -2.43 -23.06
N ASN A 388 -12.80 -2.18 -21.90
CA ASN A 388 -12.24 -0.86 -21.54
C ASN A 388 -11.12 -0.44 -22.50
N ILE A 389 -10.22 -1.35 -22.88
CA ILE A 389 -9.15 -1.08 -23.84
C ILE A 389 -9.73 -0.77 -25.23
N LEU A 390 -10.70 -1.58 -25.71
CA LEU A 390 -11.33 -1.38 -27.01
C LEU A 390 -12.15 -0.09 -27.07
N ASN A 391 -12.78 0.32 -25.98
CA ASN A 391 -13.52 1.59 -25.91
C ASN A 391 -12.57 2.80 -25.83
N ALA A 392 -11.40 2.66 -25.20
CA ALA A 392 -10.40 3.71 -25.12
C ALA A 392 -9.64 3.91 -26.45
N LYS A 393 -9.51 2.85 -27.28
CA LYS A 393 -8.77 2.87 -28.54
C LYS A 393 -9.69 2.35 -29.67
N SER A 394 -10.35 3.25 -30.36
CA SER A 394 -11.36 2.92 -31.42
C SER A 394 -10.76 2.25 -32.64
N GLU A 395 -9.47 2.45 -32.91
CA GLU A 395 -8.70 1.88 -34.03
C GLU A 395 -8.28 0.43 -33.82
N LEU A 396 -8.24 -0.05 -32.57
CA LEU A 396 -7.84 -1.43 -32.29
C LEU A 396 -8.90 -2.43 -32.74
N LYS A 397 -8.42 -3.52 -33.36
CA LYS A 397 -9.19 -4.74 -33.60
C LYS A 397 -8.77 -5.82 -32.64
N ILE A 398 -9.57 -6.89 -32.53
CA ILE A 398 -9.31 -8.00 -31.63
C ILE A 398 -9.48 -9.33 -32.38
N SER A 399 -8.55 -10.25 -32.15
CA SER A 399 -8.63 -11.63 -32.60
C SER A 399 -8.97 -12.53 -31.42
N LEU A 400 -9.96 -13.37 -31.59
CA LEU A 400 -10.43 -14.37 -30.63
C LEU A 400 -10.17 -15.77 -31.20
N LYS A 401 -9.33 -16.56 -30.52
CA LYS A 401 -9.05 -17.93 -30.92
C LYS A 401 -9.57 -18.91 -29.86
N GLY A 402 -10.50 -19.78 -30.24
CA GLY A 402 -11.13 -20.75 -29.35
C GLY A 402 -10.40 -22.06 -29.31
N HIS A 403 -10.20 -22.60 -28.10
CA HIS A 403 -9.52 -23.86 -27.85
C HIS A 403 -10.32 -24.76 -26.91
N THR A 404 -10.05 -26.06 -26.99
CA THR A 404 -10.56 -27.09 -26.08
C THR A 404 -9.39 -27.91 -25.52
N ASP A 405 -9.66 -28.70 -24.50
CA ASP A 405 -8.79 -29.84 -24.18
C ASP A 405 -9.00 -30.99 -25.19
N ALA A 406 -8.16 -32.02 -25.10
CA ALA A 406 -8.18 -33.15 -26.01
C ALA A 406 -9.18 -34.27 -25.60
N LYS A 407 -10.22 -33.95 -24.79
CA LYS A 407 -11.28 -34.89 -24.46
C LYS A 407 -12.44 -34.74 -25.43
N GLY A 408 -12.81 -35.85 -26.07
CA GLY A 408 -13.91 -35.92 -27.02
C GLY A 408 -13.46 -36.01 -28.49
N PRO A 409 -14.40 -36.18 -29.44
CA PRO A 409 -14.10 -36.21 -30.87
C PRO A 409 -13.66 -34.84 -31.39
N GLU A 410 -12.72 -34.81 -32.35
CA GLU A 410 -12.18 -33.58 -32.95
C GLU A 410 -13.30 -32.66 -33.47
N ASN A 411 -14.29 -33.20 -34.21
CA ASN A 411 -15.40 -32.39 -34.74
C ASN A 411 -16.23 -31.74 -33.62
N TYR A 412 -16.41 -32.43 -32.49
CA TYR A 412 -17.10 -31.88 -31.32
C TYR A 412 -16.27 -30.75 -30.72
N ASN A 413 -14.95 -30.95 -30.56
CA ASN A 413 -14.04 -29.96 -30.01
C ASN A 413 -13.95 -28.70 -30.88
N VAL A 414 -13.98 -28.81 -32.20
CA VAL A 414 -14.08 -27.64 -33.10
C VAL A 414 -15.40 -26.88 -32.87
N MET A 415 -16.54 -27.60 -32.76
CA MET A 415 -17.84 -26.96 -32.49
C MET A 415 -17.86 -26.27 -31.11
N LEU A 416 -17.35 -26.91 -30.06
CA LEU A 416 -17.27 -26.37 -28.71
C LEU A 416 -16.37 -25.14 -28.66
N SER A 417 -15.23 -25.16 -29.36
CA SER A 417 -14.35 -23.98 -29.45
C SER A 417 -15.02 -22.81 -30.15
N LYS A 418 -15.83 -23.07 -31.20
CA LYS A 418 -16.63 -22.04 -31.88
C LYS A 418 -17.65 -21.42 -30.94
N ASN A 419 -18.38 -22.22 -30.17
CA ASN A 419 -19.37 -21.75 -29.22
C ASN A 419 -18.71 -20.88 -28.11
N ARG A 420 -17.49 -21.21 -27.66
CA ARG A 420 -16.73 -20.42 -26.72
C ARG A 420 -16.34 -19.04 -27.27
N VAL A 421 -15.85 -19.00 -28.51
CA VAL A 421 -15.54 -17.75 -29.19
C VAL A 421 -16.80 -16.89 -29.35
N SER A 422 -17.92 -17.50 -29.74
CA SER A 422 -19.20 -16.80 -29.86
C SER A 422 -19.63 -16.19 -28.51
N ALA A 423 -19.47 -16.89 -27.38
CA ALA A 423 -19.81 -16.37 -26.08
C ALA A 423 -18.98 -15.13 -25.70
N VAL A 424 -17.67 -15.08 -26.05
CA VAL A 424 -16.84 -13.90 -25.87
C VAL A 424 -17.25 -12.77 -26.83
N GLN A 425 -17.51 -13.11 -28.09
CA GLN A 425 -17.99 -12.15 -29.09
C GLN A 425 -19.30 -11.48 -28.66
N ASP A 426 -20.28 -12.27 -28.21
CA ASP A 426 -21.57 -11.76 -27.73
C ASP A 426 -21.40 -10.82 -26.53
N PHE A 427 -20.49 -11.14 -25.64
CA PHE A 427 -20.15 -10.26 -24.52
C PHE A 427 -19.57 -8.92 -25.00
N LEU A 428 -18.66 -8.94 -25.97
CA LEU A 428 -18.08 -7.72 -26.55
C LEU A 428 -19.11 -6.88 -27.28
N LEU A 429 -19.97 -7.51 -28.10
CA LEU A 429 -21.05 -6.84 -28.83
C LEU A 429 -22.05 -6.19 -27.87
N SER A 430 -22.45 -6.87 -26.80
CA SER A 430 -23.37 -6.35 -25.78
C SER A 430 -22.78 -5.17 -25.00
N ASN A 431 -21.46 -5.01 -24.99
CA ASN A 431 -20.75 -3.88 -24.41
C ASN A 431 -20.34 -2.81 -25.43
N GLY A 432 -20.95 -2.80 -26.61
CA GLY A 432 -20.84 -1.74 -27.61
C GLY A 432 -19.64 -1.86 -28.57
N ILE A 433 -18.92 -2.97 -28.57
CA ILE A 433 -17.81 -3.18 -29.53
C ILE A 433 -18.38 -3.61 -30.87
N SER A 434 -18.03 -2.92 -31.96
CA SER A 434 -18.51 -3.23 -33.31
C SER A 434 -17.99 -4.57 -33.80
N ALA A 435 -18.86 -5.36 -34.48
CA ALA A 435 -18.52 -6.66 -35.05
C ALA A 435 -17.34 -6.62 -36.04
N GLU A 436 -17.17 -5.50 -36.78
CA GLU A 436 -16.08 -5.28 -37.73
C GLU A 436 -14.68 -5.23 -37.08
N ARG A 437 -14.65 -5.06 -35.76
CA ARG A 437 -13.44 -5.03 -34.96
C ARG A 437 -13.08 -6.38 -34.37
N ILE A 438 -13.92 -7.42 -34.54
CA ILE A 438 -13.76 -8.72 -33.90
C ILE A 438 -13.50 -9.77 -34.99
N ILE A 439 -12.33 -10.39 -34.93
CA ILE A 439 -11.92 -11.51 -35.80
C ILE A 439 -12.00 -12.79 -34.97
N ILE A 440 -12.66 -13.83 -35.48
CA ILE A 440 -12.88 -15.09 -34.77
C ILE A 440 -12.27 -16.27 -35.49
N GLU A 441 -11.71 -17.22 -34.72
CA GLU A 441 -11.13 -18.47 -35.21
C GLU A 441 -11.42 -19.60 -34.22
N ALA A 442 -11.88 -20.74 -34.66
CA ALA A 442 -12.16 -21.92 -33.84
C ALA A 442 -11.14 -23.02 -34.14
N LEU A 443 -10.25 -23.32 -33.21
CA LEU A 443 -9.09 -24.21 -33.37
C LEU A 443 -9.30 -25.59 -32.74
N GLY A 444 -10.34 -25.76 -31.91
CA GLY A 444 -10.57 -27.00 -31.18
C GLY A 444 -9.38 -27.37 -30.30
N GLU A 445 -8.92 -28.60 -30.34
CA GLU A 445 -7.82 -29.16 -29.56
C GLU A 445 -6.44 -29.04 -30.23
N LYS A 446 -6.35 -28.45 -31.43
CA LYS A 446 -5.14 -28.50 -32.28
C LYS A 446 -3.94 -27.74 -31.75
N VAL A 447 -4.15 -26.73 -30.89
CA VAL A 447 -3.10 -25.85 -30.38
C VAL A 447 -3.18 -25.78 -28.85
N PRO A 448 -2.73 -26.83 -28.15
CA PRO A 448 -2.69 -26.83 -26.69
C PRO A 448 -1.55 -25.94 -26.18
N ILE A 449 -1.76 -25.25 -25.04
CA ILE A 449 -0.72 -24.50 -24.32
C ILE A 449 -0.16 -25.24 -23.12
N ALA A 450 -0.83 -26.34 -22.72
CA ALA A 450 -0.43 -27.17 -21.58
C ALA A 450 -0.71 -28.65 -21.88
N ASP A 451 -0.10 -29.53 -21.09
CA ASP A 451 -0.22 -30.96 -21.24
C ASP A 451 -1.66 -31.45 -20.97
N ASN A 452 -2.27 -32.10 -21.95
CA ASN A 452 -3.62 -32.67 -21.87
C ASN A 452 -3.70 -33.91 -20.95
N SER A 453 -2.60 -34.51 -20.53
CA SER A 453 -2.58 -35.65 -19.61
C SER A 453 -3.01 -35.25 -18.19
N SER A 454 -2.64 -34.05 -17.75
CA SER A 454 -2.99 -33.49 -16.43
C SER A 454 -4.35 -32.77 -16.44
N SER A 455 -5.03 -32.76 -15.29
CA SER A 455 -6.30 -32.02 -15.13
C SER A 455 -6.09 -30.50 -15.23
N GLU A 456 -4.97 -30.02 -14.68
CA GLU A 456 -4.56 -28.63 -14.70
C GLU A 456 -4.24 -28.16 -16.13
N GLY A 457 -3.49 -28.96 -16.87
CA GLY A 457 -3.19 -28.65 -18.27
C GLY A 457 -4.43 -28.62 -19.16
N ARG A 458 -5.36 -29.57 -18.98
CA ARG A 458 -6.66 -29.51 -19.68
C ARG A 458 -7.45 -28.24 -19.33
N LYS A 459 -7.40 -27.78 -18.07
CA LYS A 459 -8.09 -26.55 -17.66
C LYS A 459 -7.54 -25.34 -18.40
N LEU A 460 -6.22 -25.25 -18.59
CA LEU A 460 -5.57 -24.15 -19.32
C LEU A 460 -5.87 -24.21 -20.82
N ASN A 461 -6.04 -25.42 -21.38
CA ASN A 461 -6.38 -25.60 -22.78
C ASN A 461 -7.81 -25.17 -23.11
N ARG A 462 -8.75 -25.21 -22.14
CA ARG A 462 -10.15 -24.75 -22.32
C ARG A 462 -10.21 -23.23 -22.23
N ARG A 463 -9.79 -22.52 -23.28
CA ARG A 463 -9.66 -21.07 -23.31
C ARG A 463 -10.13 -20.44 -24.62
N VAL A 464 -10.39 -19.15 -24.58
CA VAL A 464 -10.35 -18.25 -25.73
C VAL A 464 -9.16 -17.33 -25.56
N GLU A 465 -8.23 -17.42 -26.49
CA GLU A 465 -7.07 -16.54 -26.58
C GLU A 465 -7.49 -15.22 -27.22
N VAL A 466 -7.12 -14.13 -26.60
CA VAL A 466 -7.50 -12.78 -27.01
C VAL A 466 -6.24 -12.01 -27.35
N ARG A 467 -6.14 -11.53 -28.60
CA ARG A 467 -5.03 -10.72 -29.09
C ARG A 467 -5.52 -9.43 -29.71
N PHE A 468 -4.95 -8.29 -29.29
CA PHE A 468 -5.21 -7.01 -29.94
C PHE A 468 -4.38 -6.90 -31.23
N ILE A 469 -4.99 -6.30 -32.24
CA ILE A 469 -4.40 -6.08 -33.58
C ILE A 469 -4.55 -4.61 -33.91
N GLU A 470 -3.45 -3.95 -34.24
CA GLU A 470 -3.49 -2.61 -34.86
C GLU A 470 -3.92 -2.73 -36.32
N LYS A 471 -4.53 -1.62 -36.81
CA LYS A 471 -5.06 -1.56 -38.17
C LYS A 471 -3.94 -1.40 -39.19
#